data_ef3786932ce4af012c49a0efe125dee1
#
_entry.id   ef3786932ce4af012c49a0efe125dee1
#
_cell.length_a   1.000
_cell.length_b   1.000
_cell.length_c   1.000
_cell.angle_alpha   90.00
_cell.angle_beta   90.00
_cell.angle_gamma   90.00
#
_symmetry.space_group_name_H-M   'P 1'
#
loop_
_entity.id
_entity.type
_entity.pdbx_description
1 polymer ?
#
loop_
_entity_poly.entity_id
_entity_poly.type
_entity_poly.pdbx_seq_one_letter_code
_entity_poly.pdbx_strand_id
1 'polypeptide(L)'
;MKNTIKKDLQNLNKSFVKEYVKMHKYKSIANWPYAKIDDAFIWILFHPTYNKGIFTVRGLSGIKPYSFDDLFWDLFDMSSNKNEPISLRCNGAFTCPSDYVCRIERKTENFDDVYRLLNEVAQENDAEIEKYISETKEKYECIEERFLTIPDPPDNRPPDGAVLLRVLANIYFKDYKNALKIINDYPNITGGFVNQGKTIMQYCKDFCLKNRE
;
A
#
# COMPACT_ATOMS: atom_id res chain seq x y z
N MET A 1 -2.09 -16.27 30.75
CA MET A 1 -3.15 -16.49 29.77
C MET A 1 -3.10 -15.53 28.59
N LYS A 2 -3.18 -14.19 28.74
CA LYS A 2 -3.11 -13.24 27.59
C LYS A 2 -1.84 -13.36 26.72
N ASN A 3 -0.67 -13.54 27.32
CA ASN A 3 0.59 -13.66 26.56
C ASN A 3 0.67 -14.98 25.76
N THR A 4 0.09 -16.06 26.25
CA THR A 4 0.02 -17.35 25.55
C THR A 4 -0.84 -17.22 24.30
N ILE A 5 -2.06 -16.70 24.42
CA ILE A 5 -2.96 -16.49 23.28
C ILE A 5 -2.34 -15.60 22.19
N LYS A 6 -1.63 -14.53 22.60
CA LYS A 6 -0.95 -13.65 21.63
C LYS A 6 0.15 -14.40 20.87
N LYS A 7 0.93 -15.23 21.56
CA LYS A 7 1.98 -16.05 20.93
C LYS A 7 1.38 -17.09 19.98
N ASP A 8 0.27 -17.72 20.39
CA ASP A 8 -0.42 -18.72 19.57
C ASP A 8 -0.98 -18.09 18.29
N LEU A 9 -1.62 -16.91 18.38
CA LEU A 9 -2.06 -16.15 17.22
C LEU A 9 -0.93 -15.75 16.28
N GLN A 10 0.23 -15.34 16.84
CA GLN A 10 1.41 -15.01 16.03
C GLN A 10 1.93 -16.25 15.28
N ASN A 11 2.00 -17.40 15.94
CA ASN A 11 2.44 -18.66 15.33
C ASN A 11 1.44 -19.12 14.24
N LEU A 12 0.14 -19.06 14.53
CA LEU A 12 -0.92 -19.38 13.58
C LEU A 12 -0.81 -18.51 12.33
N ASN A 13 -0.70 -17.18 12.52
CA ASN A 13 -0.57 -16.23 11.40
C ASN A 13 0.69 -16.48 10.57
N LYS A 14 1.81 -16.76 11.23
CA LYS A 14 3.08 -17.09 10.56
C LYS A 14 2.96 -18.37 9.70
N SER A 15 2.30 -19.41 10.23
CA SER A 15 2.05 -20.65 9.49
C SER A 15 1.14 -20.38 8.30
N PHE A 16 0.02 -19.70 8.52
CA PHE A 16 -0.92 -19.30 7.48
C PHE A 16 -0.24 -18.51 6.35
N VAL A 17 0.52 -17.45 6.67
CA VAL A 17 1.23 -16.65 5.67
C VAL A 17 2.23 -17.48 4.88
N LYS A 18 2.92 -18.43 5.52
CA LYS A 18 3.87 -19.33 4.83
C LYS A 18 3.17 -20.20 3.79
N GLU A 19 1.99 -20.73 4.10
CA GLU A 19 1.17 -21.53 3.18
C GLU A 19 0.61 -20.66 2.06
N TYR A 20 0.05 -19.51 2.40
CA TYR A 20 -0.51 -18.54 1.47
C TYR A 20 0.51 -18.10 0.42
N VAL A 21 1.71 -17.68 0.82
CA VAL A 21 2.73 -17.22 -0.14
C VAL A 21 3.24 -18.34 -1.05
N LYS A 22 3.26 -19.59 -0.55
CA LYS A 22 3.62 -20.76 -1.37
C LYS A 22 2.55 -21.04 -2.44
N MET A 23 1.28 -20.95 -2.07
CA MET A 23 0.15 -21.20 -2.96
C MET A 23 0.09 -20.16 -4.10
N HIS A 24 0.26 -18.88 -3.77
CA HIS A 24 0.16 -17.78 -4.71
C HIS A 24 1.49 -17.39 -5.38
N LYS A 25 2.59 -18.08 -5.07
CA LYS A 25 3.95 -17.75 -5.54
C LYS A 25 4.38 -16.32 -5.15
N TYR A 26 3.86 -15.80 -4.05
CA TYR A 26 4.25 -14.52 -3.48
C TYR A 26 5.54 -14.66 -2.66
N LYS A 27 6.13 -13.53 -2.28
CA LYS A 27 7.17 -13.45 -1.25
C LYS A 27 6.56 -12.87 0.03
N SER A 28 7.27 -12.93 1.14
CA SER A 28 6.86 -12.26 2.36
C SER A 28 8.03 -11.65 3.12
N ILE A 29 7.74 -10.55 3.82
CA ILE A 29 8.64 -9.94 4.80
C ILE A 29 7.84 -9.62 6.05
N ALA A 30 8.33 -9.98 7.24
CA ALA A 30 7.66 -9.75 8.51
C ALA A 30 6.17 -10.18 8.52
N ASN A 31 5.83 -11.29 7.86
CA ASN A 31 4.47 -11.82 7.63
C ASN A 31 3.57 -10.92 6.75
N TRP A 32 4.14 -10.09 5.91
CA TRP A 32 3.45 -9.36 4.87
C TRP A 32 3.71 -10.04 3.52
N PRO A 33 2.74 -10.75 2.93
CA PRO A 33 2.82 -11.20 1.55
C PRO A 33 2.96 -10.02 0.59
N TYR A 34 3.76 -10.17 -0.45
CA TYR A 34 3.89 -9.18 -1.50
C TYR A 34 4.26 -9.82 -2.84
N ALA A 35 3.90 -9.15 -3.91
CA ALA A 35 4.26 -9.53 -5.27
C ALA A 35 4.44 -8.31 -6.16
N LYS A 36 5.23 -8.47 -7.23
CA LYS A 36 5.14 -7.64 -8.42
C LYS A 36 4.36 -8.43 -9.47
N ILE A 37 3.24 -7.89 -9.94
CA ILE A 37 2.42 -8.47 -11.01
C ILE A 37 2.36 -7.42 -12.11
N ASP A 38 2.94 -7.71 -13.26
CA ASP A 38 3.18 -6.73 -14.34
C ASP A 38 3.90 -5.49 -13.76
N ASP A 39 3.32 -4.31 -13.89
CA ASP A 39 3.86 -3.05 -13.35
C ASP A 39 3.24 -2.64 -12.02
N ALA A 40 2.40 -3.49 -11.43
CA ALA A 40 1.84 -3.29 -10.10
C ALA A 40 2.71 -3.93 -9.01
N PHE A 41 2.89 -3.22 -7.91
CA PHE A 41 3.37 -3.78 -6.64
C PHE A 41 2.20 -3.93 -5.68
N ILE A 42 2.02 -5.16 -5.18
CA ILE A 42 0.93 -5.55 -4.29
C ILE A 42 1.52 -5.96 -2.96
N TRP A 43 0.90 -5.52 -1.87
CA TRP A 43 1.15 -6.04 -0.54
C TRP A 43 -0.15 -6.41 0.17
N ILE A 44 -0.05 -7.41 1.05
CA ILE A 44 -1.17 -7.92 1.82
C ILE A 44 -0.75 -8.00 3.29
N LEU A 45 -1.68 -7.73 4.19
CA LEU A 45 -1.52 -7.91 5.63
C LEU A 45 -2.66 -8.75 6.17
N PHE A 46 -2.32 -9.88 6.79
CA PHE A 46 -3.24 -10.65 7.63
C PHE A 46 -2.91 -10.39 9.09
N HIS A 47 -3.88 -9.90 9.85
CA HIS A 47 -3.65 -9.45 11.22
C HIS A 47 -4.71 -10.00 12.19
N PRO A 48 -4.52 -11.23 12.71
CA PRO A 48 -5.36 -11.75 13.77
C PRO A 48 -4.98 -11.13 15.12
N THR A 49 -5.98 -10.69 15.87
CA THR A 49 -5.83 -10.07 17.19
C THR A 49 -6.81 -10.67 18.19
N TYR A 50 -6.53 -10.52 19.49
CA TYR A 50 -7.41 -10.93 20.58
C TYR A 50 -7.60 -9.78 21.58
N ASN A 51 -8.83 -9.46 21.86
CA ASN A 51 -9.19 -8.47 22.87
C ASN A 51 -10.51 -8.83 23.55
N LYS A 52 -10.52 -8.86 24.89
CA LYS A 52 -11.72 -9.04 25.73
C LYS A 52 -12.61 -10.23 25.30
N GLY A 53 -12.01 -11.39 25.01
CA GLY A 53 -12.75 -12.60 24.63
C GLY A 53 -13.01 -12.74 23.13
N ILE A 54 -12.75 -11.72 22.33
CA ILE A 54 -13.03 -11.70 20.89
C ILE A 54 -11.74 -11.78 20.10
N PHE A 55 -11.67 -12.71 19.18
CA PHE A 55 -10.66 -12.79 18.12
C PHE A 55 -11.15 -11.98 16.92
N THR A 56 -10.31 -11.15 16.40
CA THR A 56 -10.58 -10.35 15.20
C THR A 56 -9.53 -10.66 14.15
N VAL A 57 -9.96 -11.11 12.99
CA VAL A 57 -9.10 -11.33 11.81
C VAL A 57 -9.31 -10.18 10.85
N ARG A 58 -8.24 -9.49 10.50
CA ARG A 58 -8.24 -8.42 9.50
C ARG A 58 -7.40 -8.81 8.31
N GLY A 59 -7.91 -8.51 7.12
CA GLY A 59 -7.19 -8.51 5.85
C GLY A 59 -7.14 -7.09 5.31
N LEU A 60 -5.96 -6.67 4.91
CA LEU A 60 -5.71 -5.41 4.23
C LEU A 60 -4.87 -5.69 3.00
N SER A 61 -5.15 -5.02 1.90
CA SER A 61 -4.26 -5.00 0.75
C SER A 61 -4.12 -3.62 0.16
N GLY A 62 -2.97 -3.37 -0.43
CA GLY A 62 -2.70 -2.15 -1.16
C GLY A 62 -1.97 -2.45 -2.46
N ILE A 63 -2.25 -1.63 -3.46
CA ILE A 63 -1.64 -1.68 -4.79
C ILE A 63 -1.06 -0.31 -5.11
N LYS A 64 0.09 -0.31 -5.75
CA LYS A 64 0.71 0.88 -6.32
C LYS A 64 1.48 0.54 -7.58
N PRO A 65 1.70 1.50 -8.50
CA PRO A 65 2.63 1.30 -9.59
C PRO A 65 4.04 1.00 -9.05
N TYR A 66 4.71 0.02 -9.65
CA TYR A 66 6.08 -0.32 -9.24
C TYR A 66 7.05 0.86 -9.46
N SER A 67 6.82 1.62 -10.52
CA SER A 67 7.57 2.82 -10.90
C SER A 67 7.46 3.96 -9.89
N PHE A 68 6.38 4.02 -9.09
CA PHE A 68 6.16 5.13 -8.16
C PHE A 68 7.12 5.15 -6.98
N ASP A 69 7.60 3.99 -6.51
CA ASP A 69 8.68 4.00 -5.50
C ASP A 69 9.99 4.55 -6.08
N ASP A 70 10.30 4.20 -7.33
CA ASP A 70 11.52 4.71 -7.99
C ASP A 70 11.45 6.23 -8.20
N LEU A 71 10.30 6.73 -8.67
CA LEU A 71 10.05 8.15 -8.82
C LEU A 71 10.07 8.87 -7.46
N PHE A 72 9.42 8.30 -6.45
CA PHE A 72 9.39 8.85 -5.09
C PHE A 72 10.81 8.99 -4.52
N TRP A 73 11.64 7.95 -4.67
CA TRP A 73 13.02 7.98 -4.17
C TRP A 73 13.91 8.96 -4.95
N ASP A 74 13.71 9.10 -6.26
CA ASP A 74 14.42 10.13 -7.05
C ASP A 74 14.07 11.53 -6.60
N LEU A 75 12.78 11.80 -6.39
CA LEU A 75 12.31 13.10 -5.92
C LEU A 75 12.79 13.41 -4.49
N PHE A 76 12.96 12.39 -3.65
CA PHE A 76 13.19 12.55 -2.21
C PHE A 76 14.67 12.42 -1.80
N ASP A 77 15.59 12.48 -2.78
CA ASP A 77 17.05 12.30 -2.60
C ASP A 77 17.44 10.94 -1.97
N MET A 78 16.70 9.88 -2.33
CA MET A 78 16.87 8.51 -1.83
C MET A 78 17.03 7.47 -2.96
N SER A 79 17.59 7.89 -4.11
CA SER A 79 17.71 7.04 -5.32
C SER A 79 18.46 5.72 -5.08
N SER A 80 19.33 5.64 -4.06
CA SER A 80 20.01 4.40 -3.68
C SER A 80 19.05 3.27 -3.31
N ASN A 81 17.83 3.59 -2.82
CA ASN A 81 16.81 2.61 -2.46
C ASN A 81 16.32 1.77 -3.64
N LYS A 82 16.54 2.22 -4.88
CA LYS A 82 16.20 1.44 -6.09
C LYS A 82 17.00 0.15 -6.20
N ASN A 83 18.19 0.10 -5.60
CA ASN A 83 19.10 -1.03 -5.60
C ASN A 83 18.84 -2.01 -4.43
N GLU A 84 17.95 -1.63 -3.51
CA GLU A 84 17.57 -2.46 -2.36
C GLU A 84 16.63 -3.60 -2.79
N PRO A 85 16.52 -4.66 -1.96
CA PRO A 85 15.58 -5.74 -2.23
C PRO A 85 14.14 -5.23 -2.44
N ILE A 86 13.40 -5.86 -3.35
CA ILE A 86 12.00 -5.50 -3.66
C ILE A 86 11.10 -5.43 -2.41
N SER A 87 11.43 -6.16 -1.34
CA SER A 87 10.73 -6.12 -0.07
C SER A 87 10.76 -4.74 0.62
N LEU A 88 11.72 -3.87 0.27
CA LEU A 88 11.75 -2.49 0.77
C LEU A 88 10.47 -1.73 0.39
N ARG A 89 9.89 -2.03 -0.78
CA ARG A 89 8.64 -1.41 -1.28
C ARG A 89 7.41 -1.81 -0.45
N CYS A 90 7.49 -2.93 0.29
CA CYS A 90 6.39 -3.43 1.11
C CYS A 90 6.27 -2.67 2.44
N ASN A 91 7.36 -2.57 3.20
CA ASN A 91 7.32 -2.03 4.55
C ASN A 91 8.57 -1.22 4.92
N GLY A 92 9.32 -0.76 3.94
CA GLY A 92 10.45 0.12 4.15
C GLY A 92 10.02 1.51 4.63
N ALA A 93 10.88 2.17 5.40
CA ALA A 93 10.73 3.59 5.64
C ALA A 93 10.84 4.35 4.32
N PHE A 94 10.00 5.37 4.15
CA PHE A 94 10.01 6.19 2.94
C PHE A 94 9.72 5.40 1.65
N THR A 95 8.69 4.55 1.70
CA THR A 95 8.10 3.98 0.48
C THR A 95 6.87 4.77 0.06
N CYS A 96 6.63 4.84 -1.25
CA CYS A 96 5.43 5.47 -1.78
C CYS A 96 4.17 4.84 -1.16
N PRO A 97 3.14 5.62 -0.78
CA PRO A 97 1.86 5.08 -0.34
C PRO A 97 1.25 4.16 -1.41
N SER A 98 0.28 3.36 -1.00
CA SER A 98 -0.50 2.51 -1.90
C SER A 98 -1.97 2.92 -1.87
N ASP A 99 -2.68 2.67 -2.96
CA ASP A 99 -4.14 2.65 -2.94
C ASP A 99 -4.60 1.41 -2.17
N TYR A 100 -5.53 1.59 -1.22
CA TYR A 100 -6.09 0.50 -0.45
C TYR A 100 -7.21 -0.17 -1.25
N VAL A 101 -6.98 -1.40 -1.66
CA VAL A 101 -7.94 -2.19 -2.46
C VAL A 101 -9.01 -2.79 -1.59
N CYS A 102 -8.61 -3.29 -0.42
CA CYS A 102 -9.49 -4.08 0.42
C CYS A 102 -9.20 -3.85 1.90
N ARG A 103 -10.28 -3.88 2.70
CA ARG A 103 -10.23 -3.92 4.15
C ARG A 103 -11.36 -4.79 4.67
N ILE A 104 -11.03 -5.99 5.09
CA ILE A 104 -11.97 -6.99 5.60
C ILE A 104 -11.74 -7.18 7.09
N GLU A 105 -12.82 -7.36 7.84
CA GLU A 105 -12.77 -7.73 9.26
C GLU A 105 -13.78 -8.85 9.53
N ARG A 106 -13.34 -9.90 10.25
CA ARG A 106 -14.17 -11.00 10.75
C ARG A 106 -13.91 -11.20 12.23
N LYS A 107 -14.92 -11.61 12.98
CA LYS A 107 -14.85 -11.82 14.44
C LYS A 107 -15.36 -13.17 14.84
N THR A 108 -14.78 -13.74 15.91
CA THR A 108 -15.22 -14.95 16.57
C THR A 108 -14.83 -14.92 18.05
N GLU A 109 -15.53 -15.69 18.87
CA GLU A 109 -15.17 -15.93 20.27
C GLU A 109 -14.32 -17.20 20.42
N ASN A 110 -14.25 -18.03 19.36
CA ASN A 110 -13.54 -19.30 19.38
C ASN A 110 -12.18 -19.20 18.66
N PHE A 111 -11.11 -19.58 19.34
CA PHE A 111 -9.76 -19.62 18.75
C PHE A 111 -9.67 -20.59 17.56
N ASP A 112 -10.36 -21.73 17.61
CA ASP A 112 -10.31 -22.76 16.57
C ASP A 112 -10.88 -22.27 15.22
N ASP A 113 -11.73 -21.25 15.23
CA ASP A 113 -12.24 -20.62 14.01
C ASP A 113 -11.28 -19.67 13.33
N VAL A 114 -10.23 -19.19 14.02
CA VAL A 114 -9.35 -18.14 13.51
C VAL A 114 -8.68 -18.53 12.19
N TYR A 115 -8.26 -19.80 12.04
CA TYR A 115 -7.64 -20.26 10.81
C TYR A 115 -8.64 -20.30 9.64
N ARG A 116 -9.87 -20.73 9.88
CA ARG A 116 -10.95 -20.68 8.88
C ARG A 116 -11.23 -19.24 8.44
N LEU A 117 -11.32 -18.31 9.39
CA LEU A 117 -11.53 -16.89 9.11
C LEU A 117 -10.36 -16.26 8.33
N LEU A 118 -9.12 -16.69 8.60
CA LEU A 118 -7.94 -16.25 7.80
C LEU A 118 -8.09 -16.68 6.34
N ASN A 119 -8.56 -17.91 6.07
CA ASN A 119 -8.80 -18.39 4.70
C ASN A 119 -9.93 -17.61 4.01
N GLU A 120 -11.05 -17.37 4.70
CA GLU A 120 -12.17 -16.59 4.15
C GLU A 120 -11.72 -15.16 3.79
N VAL A 121 -11.00 -14.50 4.70
CA VAL A 121 -10.44 -13.16 4.50
C VAL A 121 -9.44 -13.14 3.35
N ALA A 122 -8.63 -14.19 3.20
CA ALA A 122 -7.66 -14.29 2.10
C ALA A 122 -8.37 -14.44 0.75
N GLN A 123 -9.35 -15.33 0.63
CA GLN A 123 -10.11 -15.53 -0.61
C GLN A 123 -10.83 -14.26 -1.06
N GLU A 124 -11.46 -13.56 -0.12
CA GLU A 124 -12.14 -12.29 -0.41
C GLU A 124 -11.16 -11.19 -0.82
N ASN A 125 -9.98 -11.15 -0.18
CA ASN A 125 -8.92 -10.20 -0.50
C ASN A 125 -8.33 -10.45 -1.90
N ASP A 126 -8.11 -11.72 -2.26
CA ASP A 126 -7.62 -12.12 -3.58
C ASP A 126 -8.62 -11.72 -4.68
N ALA A 127 -9.91 -11.95 -4.46
CA ALA A 127 -10.97 -11.56 -5.40
C ALA A 127 -10.99 -10.03 -5.64
N GLU A 128 -10.82 -9.22 -4.59
CA GLU A 128 -10.77 -7.76 -4.72
C GLU A 128 -9.49 -7.30 -5.44
N ILE A 129 -8.35 -7.94 -5.21
CA ILE A 129 -7.10 -7.66 -5.94
C ILE A 129 -7.25 -8.00 -7.42
N GLU A 130 -7.78 -9.18 -7.76
CA GLU A 130 -8.02 -9.61 -9.14
C GLU A 130 -8.96 -8.65 -9.87
N LYS A 131 -10.06 -8.26 -9.22
CA LYS A 131 -11.01 -7.27 -9.71
C LYS A 131 -10.33 -5.92 -9.98
N TYR A 132 -9.55 -5.40 -9.02
CA TYR A 132 -8.82 -4.14 -9.18
C TYR A 132 -7.89 -4.15 -10.39
N ILE A 133 -7.12 -5.24 -10.54
CA ILE A 133 -6.19 -5.42 -11.67
C ILE A 133 -6.96 -5.51 -13.00
N SER A 134 -8.03 -6.30 -13.04
CA SER A 134 -8.87 -6.45 -14.24
C SER A 134 -9.51 -5.14 -14.67
N GLU A 135 -10.13 -4.42 -13.75
CA GLU A 135 -10.70 -3.09 -14.02
C GLU A 135 -9.65 -2.07 -14.47
N THR A 136 -8.44 -2.17 -13.93
CA THR A 136 -7.33 -1.29 -14.33
C THR A 136 -6.94 -1.56 -15.77
N LYS A 137 -6.75 -2.83 -16.14
CA LYS A 137 -6.41 -3.24 -17.53
C LYS A 137 -7.49 -2.92 -18.54
N GLU A 138 -8.76 -2.93 -18.11
CA GLU A 138 -9.89 -2.61 -19.00
C GLU A 138 -10.02 -1.11 -19.28
N LYS A 139 -9.70 -0.26 -18.31
CA LYS A 139 -10.01 1.18 -18.36
C LYS A 139 -8.80 2.07 -18.66
N TYR A 140 -7.57 1.58 -18.48
CA TYR A 140 -6.35 2.38 -18.54
C TYR A 140 -5.28 1.68 -19.38
N GLU A 141 -4.46 2.46 -20.07
CA GLU A 141 -3.32 1.94 -20.85
C GLU A 141 -2.21 1.40 -19.94
N CYS A 142 -2.02 2.01 -18.77
CA CYS A 142 -1.07 1.56 -17.75
C CYS A 142 -1.63 1.80 -16.35
N ILE A 143 -1.04 1.15 -15.36
CA ILE A 143 -1.49 1.28 -13.97
C ILE A 143 -1.32 2.70 -13.43
N GLU A 144 -0.29 3.41 -13.84
CA GLU A 144 0.01 4.78 -13.41
C GLU A 144 -1.12 5.76 -13.76
N GLU A 145 -1.81 5.53 -14.90
CA GLU A 145 -2.91 6.38 -15.35
C GLU A 145 -4.10 6.36 -14.39
N ARG A 146 -4.41 5.19 -13.80
CA ARG A 146 -5.45 5.07 -12.77
C ARG A 146 -5.21 6.04 -11.60
N PHE A 147 -3.95 6.32 -11.28
CA PHE A 147 -3.58 7.17 -10.16
C PHE A 147 -3.73 8.68 -10.42
N LEU A 148 -4.01 9.10 -11.64
CA LEU A 148 -4.38 10.50 -11.94
C LEU A 148 -5.69 10.91 -11.27
N THR A 149 -6.62 9.95 -11.07
CA THR A 149 -7.99 10.19 -10.61
C THR A 149 -8.37 9.42 -9.33
N ILE A 150 -7.38 8.87 -8.61
CA ILE A 150 -7.65 8.15 -7.35
C ILE A 150 -8.41 9.06 -6.37
N PRO A 151 -9.55 8.61 -5.82
CA PRO A 151 -10.36 9.40 -4.93
C PRO A 151 -9.70 9.60 -3.56
N ASP A 152 -10.16 10.60 -2.83
CA ASP A 152 -9.84 10.75 -1.41
C ASP A 152 -10.44 9.59 -0.60
N PRO A 153 -9.81 9.19 0.52
CA PRO A 153 -10.32 8.11 1.35
C PRO A 153 -11.75 8.40 1.84
N PRO A 154 -12.69 7.42 1.78
CA PRO A 154 -14.09 7.64 2.11
C PRO A 154 -14.38 7.82 3.61
N ASP A 155 -13.42 7.54 4.48
CA ASP A 155 -13.59 7.40 5.93
C ASP A 155 -12.99 8.56 6.74
N ASN A 156 -12.99 9.77 6.20
CA ASN A 156 -12.44 10.99 6.82
C ASN A 156 -10.97 10.88 7.25
N ARG A 157 -10.23 9.91 6.75
CA ARG A 157 -8.77 9.89 6.91
C ARG A 157 -8.15 11.08 6.20
N PRO A 158 -7.03 11.62 6.69
CA PRO A 158 -6.30 12.63 5.93
C PRO A 158 -6.00 12.12 4.51
N PRO A 159 -6.26 12.92 3.47
CA PRO A 159 -6.06 12.51 2.08
C PRO A 159 -4.58 12.49 1.66
N ASP A 160 -3.63 12.64 2.59
CA ASP A 160 -2.20 12.76 2.33
C ASP A 160 -1.67 11.73 1.32
N GLY A 161 -2.01 10.46 1.50
CA GLY A 161 -1.57 9.38 0.61
C GLY A 161 -2.16 9.51 -0.79
N ALA A 162 -3.46 9.75 -0.91
CA ALA A 162 -4.14 9.88 -2.20
C ALA A 162 -3.68 11.12 -2.97
N VAL A 163 -3.52 12.25 -2.26
CA VAL A 163 -3.00 13.49 -2.86
C VAL A 163 -1.59 13.30 -3.37
N LEU A 164 -0.70 12.68 -2.58
CA LEU A 164 0.67 12.39 -3.00
C LEU A 164 0.69 11.47 -4.22
N LEU A 165 -0.14 10.43 -4.26
CA LEU A 165 -0.24 9.52 -5.41
C LEU A 165 -0.69 10.25 -6.68
N ARG A 166 -1.68 11.15 -6.59
CA ARG A 166 -2.09 11.99 -7.73
C ARG A 166 -0.97 12.92 -8.21
N VAL A 167 -0.21 13.51 -7.28
CA VAL A 167 0.96 14.35 -7.63
C VAL A 167 2.03 13.53 -8.34
N LEU A 168 2.37 12.35 -7.82
CA LEU A 168 3.35 11.45 -8.43
C LEU A 168 2.91 10.99 -9.84
N ALA A 169 1.62 10.66 -10.02
CA ALA A 169 1.07 10.31 -11.33
C ALA A 169 1.24 11.45 -12.34
N ASN A 170 0.89 12.68 -11.96
CA ASN A 170 1.06 13.83 -12.85
C ASN A 170 2.53 14.10 -13.17
N ILE A 171 3.45 13.93 -12.20
CA ILE A 171 4.89 14.06 -12.44
C ILE A 171 5.38 12.95 -13.39
N TYR A 172 4.92 11.72 -13.21
CA TYR A 172 5.26 10.59 -14.07
C TYR A 172 4.90 10.87 -15.55
N PHE A 173 3.70 11.41 -15.79
CA PHE A 173 3.25 11.82 -17.12
C PHE A 173 3.76 13.19 -17.58
N LYS A 174 4.67 13.82 -16.81
CA LYS A 174 5.25 15.15 -17.08
C LYS A 174 4.20 16.29 -17.12
N ASP A 175 3.02 16.09 -16.54
CA ASP A 175 2.03 17.15 -16.37
C ASP A 175 2.33 17.96 -15.08
N TYR A 176 3.45 18.68 -15.13
CA TYR A 176 3.91 19.47 -13.99
C TYR A 176 2.95 20.60 -13.61
N LYS A 177 2.14 21.07 -14.56
CA LYS A 177 1.13 22.10 -14.32
C LYS A 177 0.02 21.57 -13.39
N ASN A 178 -0.53 20.39 -13.70
CA ASN A 178 -1.54 19.77 -12.85
C ASN A 178 -0.97 19.29 -11.52
N ALA A 179 0.26 18.77 -11.49
CA ALA A 179 0.94 18.44 -10.24
C ALA A 179 1.02 19.66 -9.32
N LEU A 180 1.47 20.82 -9.82
CA LEU A 180 1.54 22.08 -9.07
C LEU A 180 0.17 22.56 -8.62
N LYS A 181 -0.86 22.43 -9.46
CA LYS A 181 -2.23 22.77 -9.09
C LYS A 181 -2.69 21.95 -7.89
N ILE A 182 -2.53 20.61 -7.93
CA ILE A 182 -2.89 19.73 -6.80
C ILE A 182 -2.14 20.13 -5.54
N ILE A 183 -0.82 20.38 -5.61
CA ILE A 183 -0.02 20.80 -4.45
C ILE A 183 -0.54 22.11 -3.85
N ASN A 184 -0.95 23.06 -4.67
CA ASN A 184 -1.47 24.34 -4.22
C ASN A 184 -2.91 24.25 -3.67
N ASP A 185 -3.74 23.36 -4.20
CA ASP A 185 -5.11 23.12 -3.71
C ASP A 185 -5.11 22.42 -2.33
N TYR A 186 -4.00 21.75 -1.98
CA TYR A 186 -3.83 21.04 -0.69
C TYR A 186 -2.60 21.55 0.10
N PRO A 187 -2.54 22.84 0.51
CA PRO A 187 -1.33 23.45 1.06
C PRO A 187 -0.88 22.86 2.40
N ASN A 188 -1.79 22.22 3.13
CA ASN A 188 -1.52 21.62 4.45
C ASN A 188 -1.10 20.14 4.35
N ILE A 189 -1.14 19.54 3.16
CA ILE A 189 -0.72 18.16 2.95
C ILE A 189 0.80 18.11 2.86
N THR A 190 1.40 17.28 3.71
CA THR A 190 2.86 17.08 3.74
C THR A 190 3.29 15.81 2.99
N GLY A 191 2.36 14.92 2.70
CA GLY A 191 2.61 13.57 2.18
C GLY A 191 3.11 12.60 3.24
N GLY A 192 3.21 13.04 4.51
CA GLY A 192 3.61 12.19 5.64
C GLY A 192 5.11 11.89 5.75
N PHE A 193 5.94 12.42 4.86
CA PHE A 193 7.39 12.13 4.80
C PHE A 193 8.21 13.41 4.86
N VAL A 194 9.28 13.40 5.66
CA VAL A 194 10.23 14.50 5.79
C VAL A 194 11.66 13.96 5.64
N ASN A 195 12.44 14.56 4.74
CA ASN A 195 13.86 14.29 4.56
C ASN A 195 14.63 15.62 4.53
N GLN A 196 15.75 15.73 5.23
CA GLN A 196 16.59 16.94 5.30
C GLN A 196 15.79 18.23 5.59
N GLY A 197 14.74 18.12 6.42
CA GLY A 197 13.88 19.26 6.81
C GLY A 197 12.83 19.69 5.77
N LYS A 198 12.73 19.02 4.62
CA LYS A 198 11.67 19.24 3.62
C LYS A 198 10.69 18.09 3.56
N THR A 199 9.42 18.40 3.34
CA THR A 199 8.39 17.39 3.07
C THR A 199 8.50 16.87 1.64
N ILE A 200 7.98 15.66 1.37
CA ILE A 200 7.92 15.13 -0.01
C ILE A 200 7.12 16.07 -0.94
N MET A 201 6.09 16.73 -0.45
CA MET A 201 5.32 17.69 -1.26
C MET A 201 6.15 18.92 -1.64
N GLN A 202 7.07 19.37 -0.78
CA GLN A 202 8.03 20.43 -1.11
C GLN A 202 9.03 19.99 -2.18
N TYR A 203 9.55 18.75 -2.09
CA TYR A 203 10.40 18.17 -3.13
C TYR A 203 9.67 18.07 -4.48
N CYS A 204 8.44 17.56 -4.49
CA CYS A 204 7.60 17.50 -5.70
C CYS A 204 7.37 18.89 -6.30
N LYS A 205 7.09 19.90 -5.46
CA LYS A 205 6.89 21.29 -5.89
C LYS A 205 8.14 21.86 -6.55
N ASP A 206 9.30 21.73 -5.89
CA ASP A 206 10.58 22.23 -6.39
C ASP A 206 10.93 21.57 -7.74
N PHE A 207 10.72 20.24 -7.83
CA PHE A 207 10.92 19.49 -9.07
C PHE A 207 10.03 19.99 -10.21
N CYS A 208 8.72 20.15 -9.96
CA CYS A 208 7.79 20.65 -10.97
C CYS A 208 8.11 22.07 -11.43
N LEU A 209 8.48 22.96 -10.49
CA LEU A 209 8.87 24.34 -10.84
C LEU A 209 10.11 24.40 -11.74
N LYS A 210 11.06 23.48 -11.54
CA LYS A 210 12.29 23.38 -12.35
C LYS A 210 12.02 22.84 -13.76
N ASN A 211 11.00 22.00 -13.94
CA ASN A 211 10.78 21.23 -15.18
C ASN A 211 9.52 21.66 -15.96
N ARG A 212 8.83 22.74 -15.57
CA ARG A 212 7.54 23.18 -16.14
C ARG A 212 7.60 23.92 -17.47
N GLU A 213 8.81 24.07 -18.07
CA GLU A 213 8.99 24.76 -19.37
C GLU A 213 8.53 23.91 -20.54
#